data_7300f4d5df13423bbd7959565b9d9673
#
_entry.id   7300f4d5df13423bbd7959565b9d9673
#
_cell.length_a   1.000
_cell.length_b   1.000
_cell.length_c   1.000
_cell.angle_alpha   90.00
_cell.angle_beta   90.00
_cell.angle_gamma   90.00
#
_symmetry.space_group_name_H-M   'P 1'
#
loop_
_entity.id
_entity.type
_entity.pdbx_description
1 polymer ?
#
loop_
_entity_poly.entity_id
_entity_poly.type
_entity_poly.pdbx_seq_one_letter_code
_entity_poly.pdbx_strand_id
1 'polypeptide(L)'
;MNAKNLLLWASLAFAMPMAAQTPQEDFKRDITLSGSNYVAYRGPQKQLTPAPKGYKPFYLSHYGRHGSRFMIGKKAYDVPYFSLLKAKQEGKLTAKGEETLAKVKMIRDEAKGRDGELTPLGALQHQGITRRMMERFPEIFAGNANIEARSTLVIRCILSMENGLHQMLRMNPKLHIFHDASDHDMYYMNQGDRYLDSLKHSVGRRVVREDFARKHACYSRVMQELFNDPVWVKQNIDQSDLNWRLYEMASSIQGTELRGKVSLYDLFTEEELYQNWLQSNLGWQVSYGNSPYTGNVQPFSQRNLLMDIIEKADSCIALPHPGATLRYGHDTMVTPLTCLLDLNGYGEEIRDPERIASQWFDYKITPMATNLQFVFYRNKANDVLVKVLLCEDEATLPIKSDVEPYYHWNDFKAYCLEKLKGYKK
;
A
#
# COMPACT_ATOMS: atom_id res chain seq x y z
N MET A 1 9.99 -65.94 -25.19
CA MET A 1 8.78 -65.15 -25.51
C MET A 1 8.20 -64.71 -24.19
N ASN A 2 8.38 -63.48 -23.77
CA ASN A 2 7.59 -62.88 -22.68
C ASN A 2 7.62 -61.37 -22.89
N ALA A 3 6.48 -60.84 -23.32
CA ALA A 3 6.21 -59.43 -23.47
C ALA A 3 5.98 -58.83 -22.08
N LYS A 4 6.77 -57.84 -21.69
CA LYS A 4 6.52 -57.02 -20.48
C LYS A 4 5.69 -55.81 -20.91
N ASN A 5 4.43 -55.80 -20.53
CA ASN A 5 3.55 -54.62 -20.62
C ASN A 5 4.01 -53.60 -19.58
N LEU A 6 4.52 -52.45 -20.03
CA LEU A 6 4.76 -51.27 -19.24
C LEU A 6 3.49 -50.43 -19.23
N LEU A 7 2.71 -50.46 -18.14
CA LEU A 7 1.62 -49.53 -17.91
C LEU A 7 2.19 -48.16 -17.48
N LEU A 8 2.13 -47.18 -18.38
CA LEU A 8 2.37 -45.76 -18.07
C LEU A 8 1.14 -45.23 -17.35
N TRP A 9 1.24 -44.98 -16.07
CA TRP A 9 0.28 -44.17 -15.34
C TRP A 9 0.53 -42.70 -15.65
N ALA A 10 -0.25 -42.10 -16.52
CA ALA A 10 -0.32 -40.67 -16.69
C ALA A 10 -1.10 -40.07 -15.53
N SER A 11 -0.40 -39.50 -14.56
CA SER A 11 -1.00 -38.69 -13.48
C SER A 11 -1.49 -37.38 -14.07
N LEU A 12 -2.78 -37.31 -14.44
CA LEU A 12 -3.43 -36.01 -14.67
C LEU A 12 -3.52 -35.28 -13.30
N ALA A 13 -2.60 -34.39 -13.05
CA ALA A 13 -2.76 -33.40 -11.98
C ALA A 13 -3.87 -32.45 -12.43
N PHE A 14 -5.08 -32.64 -11.95
CA PHE A 14 -6.13 -31.63 -12.00
C PHE A 14 -5.64 -30.45 -11.15
N ALA A 15 -5.16 -29.40 -11.80
CA ALA A 15 -5.03 -28.08 -11.18
C ALA A 15 -6.46 -27.62 -10.86
N MET A 16 -6.92 -27.86 -9.64
CA MET A 16 -8.12 -27.19 -9.15
C MET A 16 -7.81 -25.69 -9.18
N PRO A 17 -8.70 -24.85 -9.75
CA PRO A 17 -8.54 -23.42 -9.62
C PRO A 17 -8.56 -23.13 -8.10
N MET A 18 -7.44 -22.64 -7.57
CA MET A 18 -7.43 -22.09 -6.22
C MET A 18 -8.45 -20.96 -6.23
N ALA A 19 -9.57 -21.15 -5.54
CA ALA A 19 -10.53 -20.07 -5.33
C ALA A 19 -9.76 -18.87 -4.80
N ALA A 20 -9.93 -17.71 -5.44
CA ALA A 20 -9.28 -16.49 -5.00
C ALA A 20 -9.70 -16.24 -3.53
N GLN A 21 -8.73 -16.18 -2.64
CA GLN A 21 -8.94 -16.01 -1.20
C GLN A 21 -9.69 -14.70 -0.95
N THR A 22 -10.82 -14.78 -0.27
CA THR A 22 -11.68 -13.61 0.01
C THR A 22 -11.08 -12.74 1.13
N PRO A 23 -11.39 -11.44 1.18
CA PRO A 23 -10.97 -10.58 2.29
C PRO A 23 -11.43 -11.10 3.66
N GLN A 24 -12.62 -11.68 3.76
CA GLN A 24 -13.11 -12.27 5.02
C GLN A 24 -12.22 -13.43 5.50
N GLU A 25 -11.77 -14.29 4.59
CA GLU A 25 -10.82 -15.37 4.90
C GLU A 25 -9.46 -14.82 5.32
N ASP A 26 -8.97 -13.76 4.63
CA ASP A 26 -7.75 -13.07 5.01
C ASP A 26 -7.86 -12.48 6.42
N PHE A 27 -8.97 -11.84 6.78
CA PHE A 27 -9.17 -11.21 8.09
C PHE A 27 -9.39 -12.24 9.22
N LYS A 28 -10.02 -13.39 8.93
CA LYS A 28 -10.10 -14.51 9.89
C LYS A 28 -8.73 -15.07 10.22
N ARG A 29 -7.84 -15.14 9.25
CA ARG A 29 -6.46 -15.61 9.46
C ARG A 29 -5.62 -14.55 10.17
N ASP A 30 -5.80 -13.29 9.84
CA ASP A 30 -5.06 -12.16 10.40
C ASP A 30 -5.95 -10.90 10.42
N ILE A 31 -6.56 -10.65 11.59
CA ILE A 31 -7.47 -9.52 11.79
C ILE A 31 -6.86 -8.16 11.46
N THR A 32 -5.52 -8.02 11.56
CA THR A 32 -4.83 -6.76 11.28
C THR A 32 -4.87 -6.37 9.80
N LEU A 33 -5.16 -7.32 8.89
CA LEU A 33 -5.35 -7.05 7.46
C LEU A 33 -6.63 -6.24 7.18
N SER A 34 -7.60 -6.24 8.11
CA SER A 34 -8.76 -5.36 8.03
C SER A 34 -8.41 -3.87 8.21
N GLY A 35 -7.17 -3.56 8.56
CA GLY A 35 -6.68 -2.21 8.83
C GLY A 35 -6.43 -1.33 7.60
N SER A 36 -6.84 -1.76 6.38
CA SER A 36 -6.74 -0.95 5.17
C SER A 36 -5.30 -0.44 4.94
N ASN A 37 -5.11 0.85 4.69
CA ASN A 37 -3.82 1.48 4.50
C ASN A 37 -2.96 1.61 5.79
N TYR A 38 -3.48 1.20 6.94
CA TYR A 38 -2.71 1.08 8.19
C TYR A 38 -2.04 -0.28 8.36
N VAL A 39 -2.31 -1.25 7.49
CA VAL A 39 -1.63 -2.56 7.54
C VAL A 39 -0.12 -2.36 7.54
N ALA A 40 0.55 -2.89 8.55
CA ALA A 40 2.00 -2.82 8.65
C ALA A 40 2.64 -3.84 7.70
N TYR A 41 3.45 -3.40 6.74
CA TYR A 41 4.15 -4.29 5.82
C TYR A 41 5.15 -5.19 6.56
N ARG A 42 5.06 -6.48 6.32
CA ARG A 42 5.84 -7.53 7.02
C ARG A 42 6.91 -8.16 6.15
N GLY A 43 6.98 -7.81 4.89
CA GLY A 43 7.86 -8.40 3.89
C GLY A 43 7.11 -9.21 2.85
N PRO A 44 7.84 -9.67 1.81
CA PRO A 44 7.27 -10.43 0.70
C PRO A 44 6.77 -11.79 1.17
N GLN A 45 5.79 -12.32 0.44
CA GLN A 45 5.14 -13.59 0.76
C GLN A 45 5.66 -14.75 -0.11
N LYS A 46 6.33 -14.42 -1.23
CA LYS A 46 6.76 -15.40 -2.23
C LYS A 46 8.26 -15.28 -2.53
N GLN A 47 8.83 -16.35 -3.02
CA GLN A 47 10.16 -16.31 -3.63
C GLN A 47 10.04 -15.82 -5.06
N LEU A 48 11.04 -15.06 -5.51
CA LEU A 48 11.08 -14.57 -6.87
C LEU A 48 11.49 -15.68 -7.85
N THR A 49 10.87 -15.68 -9.02
CA THR A 49 11.30 -16.51 -10.16
C THR A 49 12.75 -16.18 -10.53
N PRO A 50 13.65 -17.17 -10.65
CA PRO A 50 15.05 -16.96 -11.03
C PRO A 50 15.17 -16.21 -12.37
N ALA A 51 16.25 -15.44 -12.52
CA ALA A 51 16.54 -14.77 -13.78
C ALA A 51 16.66 -15.77 -14.95
N PRO A 52 16.17 -15.44 -16.15
CA PRO A 52 16.36 -16.27 -17.34
C PRO A 52 17.85 -16.51 -17.60
N LYS A 53 18.16 -17.66 -18.18
CA LYS A 53 19.55 -18.04 -18.46
C LYS A 53 20.30 -16.96 -19.25
N GLY A 54 21.42 -16.51 -18.70
CA GLY A 54 22.29 -15.51 -19.30
C GLY A 54 21.97 -14.06 -18.95
N TYR A 55 20.85 -13.81 -18.27
CA TYR A 55 20.51 -12.47 -17.78
C TYR A 55 20.98 -12.26 -16.34
N LYS A 56 21.43 -11.04 -16.05
CA LYS A 56 21.81 -10.60 -14.70
C LYS A 56 21.15 -9.28 -14.37
N PRO A 57 20.70 -9.06 -13.12
CA PRO A 57 20.21 -7.77 -12.70
C PRO A 57 21.33 -6.72 -12.76
N PHE A 58 21.02 -5.51 -13.24
CA PHE A 58 22.02 -4.45 -13.39
C PHE A 58 21.53 -3.07 -12.99
N TYR A 59 20.20 -2.85 -12.95
CA TYR A 59 19.58 -1.58 -12.55
C TYR A 59 18.29 -1.84 -11.79
N LEU A 60 17.95 -0.97 -10.84
CA LEU A 60 16.71 -1.01 -10.09
C LEU A 60 16.11 0.39 -9.98
N SER A 61 14.84 0.54 -10.35
CA SER A 61 14.04 1.75 -10.12
C SER A 61 12.96 1.44 -9.08
N HIS A 62 12.84 2.28 -8.06
CA HIS A 62 11.94 2.07 -6.92
C HIS A 62 11.09 3.31 -6.65
N TYR A 63 9.84 3.10 -6.27
CA TYR A 63 9.01 4.09 -5.57
C TYR A 63 8.35 3.42 -4.36
N GLY A 64 8.58 3.96 -3.16
CA GLY A 64 8.04 3.45 -1.91
C GLY A 64 7.25 4.49 -1.13
N ARG A 65 6.20 4.03 -0.46
CA ARG A 65 5.49 4.77 0.58
C ARG A 65 6.38 4.87 1.83
N HIS A 66 6.27 5.94 2.61
CA HIS A 66 6.85 6.02 3.95
C HIS A 66 6.44 4.81 4.82
N GLY A 67 7.23 4.48 5.82
CA GLY A 67 6.97 3.40 6.77
C GLY A 67 5.78 3.66 7.70
N SER A 68 5.51 2.74 8.60
CA SER A 68 4.48 2.89 9.64
C SER A 68 4.63 4.22 10.38
N ARG A 69 3.49 4.86 10.64
CA ARG A 69 3.40 6.20 11.23
C ARG A 69 2.26 6.30 12.23
N PHE A 70 2.33 7.29 13.10
CA PHE A 70 1.18 7.73 13.87
C PHE A 70 0.07 8.28 12.97
N MET A 71 -1.19 8.25 13.43
CA MET A 71 -2.32 8.83 12.67
C MET A 71 -2.09 10.33 12.44
N ILE A 72 -2.63 10.84 11.32
CA ILE A 72 -2.49 12.24 10.96
C ILE A 72 -3.59 13.05 11.64
N GLY A 73 -3.15 14.06 12.41
CA GLY A 73 -4.02 15.05 13.02
C GLY A 73 -4.62 14.62 14.36
N LYS A 74 -4.60 15.56 15.29
CA LYS A 74 -5.05 15.38 16.70
C LYS A 74 -6.48 14.86 16.83
N LYS A 75 -7.40 15.26 15.92
CA LYS A 75 -8.80 14.84 15.96
C LYS A 75 -8.97 13.31 15.90
N ALA A 76 -8.04 12.61 15.25
CA ALA A 76 -8.08 11.15 15.17
C ALA A 76 -8.00 10.50 16.56
N TYR A 77 -7.30 11.13 17.49
CA TYR A 77 -7.14 10.69 18.88
C TYR A 77 -8.08 11.40 19.85
N ASP A 78 -8.26 12.70 19.67
CA ASP A 78 -8.99 13.55 20.62
C ASP A 78 -10.50 13.29 20.59
N VAL A 79 -11.09 13.04 19.40
CA VAL A 79 -12.54 12.80 19.32
C VAL A 79 -12.95 11.55 20.09
N PRO A 80 -12.34 10.36 19.87
CA PRO A 80 -12.67 9.19 20.69
C PRO A 80 -12.43 9.40 22.18
N TYR A 81 -11.29 10.01 22.53
CA TYR A 81 -10.94 10.24 23.92
C TYR A 81 -11.94 11.15 24.65
N PHE A 82 -12.24 12.33 24.09
CA PHE A 82 -13.12 13.28 24.75
C PHE A 82 -14.60 12.87 24.73
N SER A 83 -15.04 12.14 23.68
CA SER A 83 -16.39 11.55 23.67
C SER A 83 -16.60 10.55 24.82
N LEU A 84 -15.63 9.64 24.99
CA LEU A 84 -15.69 8.67 26.08
C LEU A 84 -15.47 9.32 27.45
N LEU A 85 -14.56 10.30 27.56
CA LEU A 85 -14.32 11.02 28.80
C LEU A 85 -15.58 11.78 29.29
N LYS A 86 -16.29 12.46 28.37
CA LYS A 86 -17.56 13.13 28.68
C LYS A 86 -18.60 12.13 29.18
N ALA A 87 -18.73 11.00 28.47
CA ALA A 87 -19.67 9.95 28.92
C ALA A 87 -19.31 9.38 30.28
N LYS A 88 -18.03 9.20 30.61
CA LYS A 88 -17.56 8.81 31.94
C LYS A 88 -17.98 9.80 33.02
N GLN A 89 -17.73 11.10 32.77
CA GLN A 89 -18.06 12.17 33.72
C GLN A 89 -19.56 12.25 34.03
N GLU A 90 -20.41 11.86 33.07
CA GLU A 90 -21.86 11.85 33.20
C GLU A 90 -22.44 10.48 33.60
N GLY A 91 -21.58 9.48 33.90
CA GLY A 91 -22.00 8.14 34.32
C GLY A 91 -22.68 7.35 33.20
N LYS A 92 -22.31 7.60 31.93
CA LYS A 92 -22.95 7.02 30.75
C LYS A 92 -22.16 5.88 30.10
N LEU A 93 -20.98 5.52 30.65
CA LEU A 93 -20.22 4.37 30.16
C LEU A 93 -20.69 3.05 30.77
N THR A 94 -20.59 2.00 29.98
CA THR A 94 -20.58 0.60 30.46
C THR A 94 -19.18 0.23 30.98
N ALA A 95 -19.03 -0.97 31.55
CA ALA A 95 -17.71 -1.50 31.92
C ALA A 95 -16.78 -1.61 30.70
N LYS A 96 -17.32 -2.00 29.51
CA LYS A 96 -16.56 -2.04 28.26
C LYS A 96 -16.17 -0.65 27.78
N GLY A 97 -17.05 0.35 27.99
CA GLY A 97 -16.74 1.76 27.70
C GLY A 97 -15.60 2.29 28.56
N GLU A 98 -15.55 1.96 29.86
CA GLU A 98 -14.46 2.32 30.77
C GLU A 98 -13.12 1.69 30.34
N GLU A 99 -13.13 0.40 30.02
CA GLU A 99 -11.97 -0.32 29.47
C GLU A 99 -11.47 0.35 28.17
N THR A 100 -12.40 0.65 27.25
CA THR A 100 -12.08 1.29 25.97
C THR A 100 -11.50 2.69 26.17
N LEU A 101 -12.04 3.50 27.07
CA LEU A 101 -11.48 4.81 27.42
C LEU A 101 -10.03 4.70 27.92
N ALA A 102 -9.73 3.70 28.75
CA ALA A 102 -8.37 3.48 29.23
C ALA A 102 -7.41 3.14 28.08
N LYS A 103 -7.81 2.25 27.18
CA LYS A 103 -7.03 1.88 25.96
C LYS A 103 -6.84 3.09 25.03
N VAL A 104 -7.90 3.84 24.74
CA VAL A 104 -7.86 5.06 23.91
C VAL A 104 -6.93 6.10 24.51
N LYS A 105 -6.94 6.26 25.86
CA LYS A 105 -6.01 7.15 26.55
C LYS A 105 -4.56 6.72 26.35
N MET A 106 -4.23 5.44 26.48
CA MET A 106 -2.87 4.92 26.26
C MET A 106 -2.38 5.22 24.86
N ILE A 107 -3.23 4.96 23.83
CA ILE A 107 -2.90 5.19 22.42
C ILE A 107 -2.69 6.69 22.13
N ARG A 108 -3.57 7.54 22.70
CA ARG A 108 -3.46 8.98 22.57
C ARG A 108 -2.20 9.54 23.26
N ASP A 109 -1.86 9.03 24.44
CA ASP A 109 -0.68 9.46 25.19
C ASP A 109 0.62 9.08 24.47
N GLU A 110 0.70 7.87 23.86
CA GLU A 110 1.84 7.46 23.02
C GLU A 110 2.02 8.42 21.82
N ALA A 111 0.92 8.81 21.18
CA ALA A 111 0.92 9.63 19.98
C ALA A 111 1.08 11.15 20.26
N LYS A 112 1.11 11.57 21.52
CA LYS A 112 1.11 12.99 21.89
C LYS A 112 2.29 13.75 21.31
N GLY A 113 1.99 14.74 20.45
CA GLY A 113 2.99 15.57 19.78
C GLY A 113 3.71 14.87 18.62
N ARG A 114 3.19 13.69 18.18
CA ARG A 114 3.80 12.87 17.14
C ARG A 114 2.86 12.62 15.96
N ASP A 115 1.91 13.51 15.72
CA ASP A 115 0.92 13.38 14.64
C ASP A 115 1.59 13.18 13.26
N GLY A 116 1.33 12.05 12.63
CA GLY A 116 1.85 11.71 11.30
C GLY A 116 3.34 11.43 11.22
N GLU A 117 4.05 11.34 12.36
CA GLU A 117 5.47 11.01 12.41
C GLU A 117 5.72 9.53 12.15
N LEU A 118 6.90 9.22 11.59
CA LEU A 118 7.38 7.86 11.41
C LEU A 118 7.54 7.17 12.76
N THR A 119 7.06 5.93 12.87
CA THR A 119 7.29 5.11 14.07
C THR A 119 8.62 4.34 13.99
N PRO A 120 9.15 3.82 15.12
CA PRO A 120 10.29 2.91 15.09
C PRO A 120 10.09 1.71 14.15
N LEU A 121 8.88 1.15 14.10
CA LEU A 121 8.57 0.09 13.15
C LEU A 121 8.69 0.56 11.69
N GLY A 122 8.25 1.79 11.39
CA GLY A 122 8.37 2.37 10.05
C GLY A 122 9.83 2.48 9.59
N ALA A 123 10.73 2.85 10.48
CA ALA A 123 12.17 2.86 10.21
C ALA A 123 12.69 1.44 9.92
N LEU A 124 12.33 0.47 10.76
CA LEU A 124 12.72 -0.95 10.57
C LEU A 124 12.18 -1.55 9.27
N GLN A 125 10.98 -1.15 8.82
CA GLN A 125 10.42 -1.59 7.55
C GLN A 125 11.32 -1.19 6.39
N HIS A 126 11.77 0.06 6.32
CA HIS A 126 12.67 0.52 5.25
C HIS A 126 14.06 -0.09 5.33
N GLN A 127 14.61 -0.28 6.52
CA GLN A 127 15.85 -1.05 6.69
C GLN A 127 15.69 -2.48 6.17
N GLY A 128 14.57 -3.13 6.48
CA GLY A 128 14.26 -4.50 6.02
C GLY A 128 14.09 -4.60 4.50
N ILE A 129 13.33 -3.69 3.88
CA ILE A 129 13.14 -3.63 2.42
C ILE A 129 14.50 -3.46 1.73
N THR A 130 15.29 -2.50 2.19
CA THR A 130 16.61 -2.23 1.63
C THR A 130 17.55 -3.43 1.76
N ARG A 131 17.58 -4.07 2.92
CA ARG A 131 18.40 -5.28 3.12
C ARG A 131 18.03 -6.36 2.12
N ARG A 132 16.74 -6.71 2.00
CA ARG A 132 16.27 -7.73 1.06
C ARG A 132 16.53 -7.35 -0.40
N MET A 133 16.37 -6.07 -0.76
CA MET A 133 16.69 -5.55 -2.09
C MET A 133 18.17 -5.83 -2.45
N MET A 134 19.10 -5.52 -1.55
CA MET A 134 20.53 -5.76 -1.76
C MET A 134 20.88 -7.24 -1.75
N GLU A 135 20.25 -8.05 -0.91
CA GLU A 135 20.46 -9.51 -0.83
C GLU A 135 19.94 -10.22 -2.09
N ARG A 136 18.82 -9.76 -2.66
CA ARG A 136 18.19 -10.35 -3.85
C ARG A 136 18.88 -9.97 -5.16
N PHE A 137 19.47 -8.77 -5.20
CA PHE A 137 20.06 -8.20 -6.41
C PHE A 137 21.48 -7.67 -6.15
N PRO A 138 22.39 -8.52 -5.64
CA PRO A 138 23.71 -8.07 -5.18
C PRO A 138 24.55 -7.45 -6.31
N GLU A 139 24.34 -7.83 -7.57
CA GLU A 139 25.07 -7.28 -8.72
C GLU A 139 24.80 -5.79 -8.92
N ILE A 140 23.57 -5.31 -8.61
CA ILE A 140 23.19 -3.90 -8.74
C ILE A 140 23.94 -3.04 -7.73
N PHE A 141 24.19 -3.56 -6.53
CA PHE A 141 24.76 -2.84 -5.39
C PHE A 141 26.23 -3.19 -5.14
N ALA A 142 26.90 -3.85 -6.10
CA ALA A 142 28.30 -4.26 -5.95
C ALA A 142 29.26 -3.08 -6.07
N GLY A 143 30.40 -3.17 -5.37
CA GLY A 143 31.51 -2.18 -5.48
C GLY A 143 31.04 -0.76 -5.13
N ASN A 144 31.37 0.20 -6.00
CA ASN A 144 31.03 1.62 -5.88
C ASN A 144 29.80 2.00 -6.71
N ALA A 145 28.75 1.18 -6.70
CA ALA A 145 27.53 1.43 -7.45
C ALA A 145 26.91 2.79 -7.07
N ASN A 146 26.29 3.43 -8.06
CA ASN A 146 25.64 4.72 -7.88
C ASN A 146 24.21 4.52 -7.37
N ILE A 147 23.86 5.23 -6.31
CA ILE A 147 22.51 5.26 -5.75
C ILE A 147 22.01 6.70 -5.80
N GLU A 148 20.96 6.92 -6.57
CA GLU A 148 20.24 8.18 -6.58
C GLU A 148 18.94 8.03 -5.79
N ALA A 149 18.74 8.81 -4.73
CA ALA A 149 17.55 8.75 -3.89
C ALA A 149 16.84 10.09 -3.81
N ARG A 150 15.50 10.07 -3.88
CA ARG A 150 14.65 11.24 -3.77
C ARG A 150 13.54 11.00 -2.78
N SER A 151 13.18 12.02 -2.01
CA SER A 151 12.04 12.00 -1.11
C SER A 151 11.10 13.16 -1.39
N THR A 152 9.81 12.98 -1.05
CA THR A 152 8.93 14.15 -0.89
C THR A 152 9.37 14.97 0.31
N LEU A 153 8.91 16.24 0.40
CA LEU A 153 9.27 17.18 1.48
C LEU A 153 8.70 16.81 2.86
N VAL A 154 7.97 15.71 2.95
CA VAL A 154 7.35 15.28 4.19
C VAL A 154 8.36 14.52 5.05
N ILE A 155 8.58 14.97 6.29
CA ILE A 155 9.62 14.47 7.21
C ILE A 155 9.63 12.94 7.31
N ARG A 156 8.47 12.29 7.45
CA ARG A 156 8.41 10.80 7.52
C ARG A 156 8.89 10.11 6.26
N CYS A 157 8.77 10.75 5.08
CA CYS A 157 9.29 10.20 3.83
C CYS A 157 10.81 10.36 3.77
N ILE A 158 11.34 11.53 4.18
CA ILE A 158 12.78 11.79 4.30
C ILE A 158 13.41 10.77 5.27
N LEU A 159 12.83 10.61 6.47
CA LEU A 159 13.33 9.65 7.45
C LEU A 159 13.22 8.20 6.95
N SER A 160 12.21 7.85 6.15
CA SER A 160 12.11 6.52 5.51
C SER A 160 13.25 6.32 4.51
N MET A 161 13.56 7.31 3.68
CA MET A 161 14.71 7.30 2.77
C MET A 161 16.01 7.13 3.55
N GLU A 162 16.26 7.96 4.56
CA GLU A 162 17.50 7.91 5.35
C GLU A 162 17.70 6.55 6.03
N ASN A 163 16.65 5.93 6.59
CA ASN A 163 16.75 4.60 7.17
C ASN A 163 17.13 3.54 6.13
N GLY A 164 16.61 3.65 4.91
CA GLY A 164 17.01 2.79 3.79
C GLY A 164 18.47 3.01 3.40
N LEU A 165 18.89 4.25 3.21
CA LEU A 165 20.27 4.61 2.81
C LEU A 165 21.30 4.21 3.88
N HIS A 166 21.00 4.44 5.16
CA HIS A 166 21.88 3.99 6.24
C HIS A 166 22.03 2.46 6.23
N GLN A 167 20.98 1.71 5.94
CA GLN A 167 21.06 0.25 5.81
C GLN A 167 21.92 -0.15 4.60
N MET A 168 21.84 0.57 3.48
CA MET A 168 22.72 0.34 2.31
C MET A 168 24.20 0.50 2.68
N LEU A 169 24.55 1.61 3.34
CA LEU A 169 25.92 1.89 3.77
C LEU A 169 26.46 0.88 4.80
N ARG A 170 25.60 0.34 5.65
CA ARG A 170 25.98 -0.76 6.57
C ARG A 170 26.37 -2.03 5.82
N MET A 171 25.70 -2.31 4.69
CA MET A 171 25.97 -3.52 3.89
C MET A 171 27.10 -3.30 2.88
N ASN A 172 27.17 -2.11 2.27
CA ASN A 172 28.25 -1.73 1.35
C ASN A 172 28.66 -0.26 1.54
N PRO A 173 29.70 0.03 2.31
CA PRO A 173 30.16 1.42 2.56
C PRO A 173 30.85 2.06 1.35
N LYS A 174 31.03 1.35 0.23
CA LYS A 174 31.64 1.88 -1.00
C LYS A 174 30.64 2.48 -1.97
N LEU A 175 29.32 2.41 -1.68
CA LEU A 175 28.30 2.97 -2.53
C LEU A 175 28.47 4.50 -2.66
N HIS A 176 28.29 4.98 -3.86
CA HIS A 176 28.17 6.42 -4.11
C HIS A 176 26.70 6.83 -4.02
N ILE A 177 26.30 7.42 -2.89
CA ILE A 177 24.93 7.81 -2.64
C ILE A 177 24.78 9.32 -2.86
N PHE A 178 23.87 9.68 -3.77
CA PHE A 178 23.36 11.02 -3.95
C PHE A 178 21.88 11.05 -3.57
N HIS A 179 21.50 11.88 -2.60
CA HIS A 179 20.13 11.96 -2.13
C HIS A 179 19.66 13.40 -1.95
N ASP A 180 18.37 13.63 -2.16
CA ASP A 180 17.76 14.95 -2.03
C ASP A 180 16.26 14.86 -1.68
N ALA A 181 15.74 15.97 -1.15
CA ALA A 181 14.32 16.24 -0.98
C ALA A 181 14.07 17.69 -1.36
N SER A 182 13.60 17.94 -2.56
CA SER A 182 13.49 19.27 -3.16
C SER A 182 12.09 19.52 -3.70
N ASP A 183 11.61 20.75 -3.59
CA ASP A 183 10.36 21.20 -4.24
C ASP A 183 10.44 21.06 -5.75
N HIS A 184 11.65 21.20 -6.32
CA HIS A 184 11.92 20.99 -7.75
C HIS A 184 11.43 19.63 -8.26
N ASP A 185 11.53 18.58 -7.43
CA ASP A 185 11.16 17.22 -7.80
C ASP A 185 9.67 16.90 -7.55
N MET A 186 8.93 17.80 -6.89
CA MET A 186 7.54 17.51 -6.51
C MET A 186 6.60 17.36 -7.71
N TYR A 187 6.95 17.86 -8.89
CA TYR A 187 6.14 17.71 -10.10
C TYR A 187 5.94 16.24 -10.53
N TYR A 188 6.87 15.34 -10.14
CA TYR A 188 6.74 13.90 -10.36
C TYR A 188 6.69 13.10 -9.06
N MET A 189 7.38 13.53 -7.99
CA MET A 189 7.42 12.83 -6.71
C MET A 189 6.11 12.86 -5.94
N ASN A 190 5.36 13.97 -6.05
CA ASN A 190 4.06 14.17 -5.38
C ASN A 190 3.21 15.14 -6.19
N GLN A 191 2.91 14.75 -7.42
CA GLN A 191 2.23 15.61 -8.39
C GLN A 191 0.87 16.07 -7.90
N GLY A 192 0.66 17.38 -7.81
CA GLY A 192 -0.65 18.01 -7.68
C GLY A 192 -1.28 18.24 -9.06
N ASP A 193 -2.57 17.91 -9.20
CA ASP A 193 -3.34 18.21 -10.42
C ASP A 193 -4.71 18.73 -10.01
N ARG A 194 -4.95 20.03 -10.21
CA ARG A 194 -6.18 20.70 -9.80
C ARG A 194 -7.45 20.09 -10.40
N TYR A 195 -7.38 19.59 -11.63
CA TYR A 195 -8.51 18.94 -12.27
C TYR A 195 -8.81 17.60 -11.59
N LEU A 196 -7.82 16.73 -11.46
CA LEU A 196 -7.98 15.44 -10.80
C LEU A 196 -8.39 15.58 -9.34
N ASP A 197 -7.85 16.58 -8.63
CA ASP A 197 -8.22 16.86 -7.25
C ASP A 197 -9.66 17.36 -7.15
N SER A 198 -10.15 18.16 -8.11
CA SER A 198 -11.55 18.59 -8.14
C SER A 198 -12.52 17.41 -8.28
N LEU A 199 -12.15 16.38 -9.03
CA LEU A 199 -12.96 15.18 -9.17
C LEU A 199 -13.09 14.37 -7.86
N LYS A 200 -12.09 14.45 -6.99
CA LYS A 200 -12.18 13.87 -5.63
C LYS A 200 -13.20 14.59 -4.74
N HIS A 201 -13.66 15.76 -5.14
CA HIS A 201 -14.73 16.51 -4.48
C HIS A 201 -16.04 16.53 -5.30
N SER A 202 -16.12 15.71 -6.36
CA SER A 202 -17.30 15.63 -7.22
C SER A 202 -18.54 15.12 -6.46
N VAL A 203 -19.72 15.50 -6.95
CA VAL A 203 -21.00 15.02 -6.44
C VAL A 203 -21.11 13.50 -6.58
N GLY A 204 -20.67 12.94 -7.73
CA GLY A 204 -20.71 11.49 -7.98
C GLY A 204 -19.93 10.70 -6.93
N ARG A 205 -18.69 11.12 -6.64
CA ARG A 205 -17.89 10.49 -5.60
C ARG A 205 -18.51 10.62 -4.21
N ARG A 206 -19.06 11.80 -3.88
CA ARG A 206 -19.71 12.02 -2.58
C ARG A 206 -20.91 11.11 -2.42
N VAL A 207 -21.81 11.10 -3.39
CA VAL A 207 -23.06 10.31 -3.33
C VAL A 207 -22.77 8.83 -3.18
N VAL A 208 -21.89 8.26 -4.02
CA VAL A 208 -21.58 6.82 -3.92
C VAL A 208 -20.99 6.44 -2.56
N ARG A 209 -20.14 7.29 -1.97
CA ARG A 209 -19.57 7.03 -0.63
C ARG A 209 -20.60 7.14 0.48
N GLU A 210 -21.47 8.14 0.43
CA GLU A 210 -22.55 8.34 1.42
C GLU A 210 -23.58 7.21 1.36
N ASP A 211 -23.99 6.80 0.16
CA ASP A 211 -24.93 5.70 -0.04
C ASP A 211 -24.36 4.38 0.45
N PHE A 212 -23.11 4.10 0.10
CA PHE A 212 -22.41 2.89 0.53
C PHE A 212 -22.21 2.89 2.05
N ALA A 213 -21.80 4.01 2.64
CA ALA A 213 -21.63 4.12 4.09
C ALA A 213 -22.96 3.90 4.85
N ARG A 214 -24.10 4.40 4.32
CA ARG A 214 -25.42 4.13 4.91
C ARG A 214 -25.79 2.65 4.84
N LYS A 215 -25.52 1.99 3.72
CA LYS A 215 -25.82 0.57 3.52
C LYS A 215 -24.97 -0.34 4.41
N HIS A 216 -23.71 0.02 4.60
CA HIS A 216 -22.72 -0.74 5.38
C HIS A 216 -22.49 -0.17 6.79
N ALA A 217 -23.46 0.59 7.33
CA ALA A 217 -23.39 1.12 8.69
C ALA A 217 -23.40 0.00 9.73
N CYS A 218 -22.41 -0.01 10.64
CA CYS A 218 -22.21 -1.09 11.60
C CYS A 218 -21.92 -0.60 13.04
N TYR A 219 -22.29 0.64 13.37
CA TYR A 219 -21.93 1.26 14.65
C TYR A 219 -22.87 0.98 15.80
N SER A 220 -24.10 0.49 15.56
CA SER A 220 -25.15 0.41 16.59
C SER A 220 -24.77 -0.49 17.77
N ARG A 221 -24.21 -1.68 17.52
CA ARG A 221 -23.77 -2.59 18.59
C ARG A 221 -22.57 -1.98 19.36
N VAL A 222 -21.60 -1.40 18.65
CA VAL A 222 -20.44 -0.74 19.26
C VAL A 222 -20.89 0.35 20.24
N MET A 223 -21.90 1.15 19.88
CA MET A 223 -22.46 2.16 20.78
C MET A 223 -23.13 1.53 22.02
N GLN A 224 -23.85 0.41 21.86
CA GLN A 224 -24.46 -0.32 22.99
C GLN A 224 -23.42 -0.95 23.92
N GLU A 225 -22.29 -1.44 23.37
CA GLU A 225 -21.19 -1.94 24.16
C GLU A 225 -20.50 -0.85 24.99
N LEU A 226 -20.40 0.37 24.45
CA LEU A 226 -19.69 1.47 25.10
C LEU A 226 -20.54 2.26 26.09
N PHE A 227 -21.84 2.42 25.81
CA PHE A 227 -22.71 3.35 26.55
C PHE A 227 -23.95 2.65 27.12
N ASN A 228 -24.35 3.07 28.32
CA ASN A 228 -25.51 2.54 29.04
C ASN A 228 -26.81 3.34 28.82
N ASP A 229 -26.78 4.44 28.05
CA ASP A 229 -27.92 5.34 27.82
C ASP A 229 -28.06 5.68 26.32
N PRO A 230 -28.89 4.98 25.55
CA PRO A 230 -29.07 5.22 24.11
C PRO A 230 -29.63 6.61 23.78
N VAL A 231 -30.44 7.20 24.71
CA VAL A 231 -31.01 8.54 24.49
C VAL A 231 -29.91 9.58 24.58
N TRP A 232 -29.05 9.47 25.60
CA TRP A 232 -27.91 10.33 25.76
C TRP A 232 -26.95 10.24 24.56
N VAL A 233 -26.66 9.00 24.06
CA VAL A 233 -25.81 8.75 22.90
C VAL A 233 -26.36 9.51 21.68
N LYS A 234 -27.64 9.38 21.38
CA LYS A 234 -28.30 10.05 20.24
C LYS A 234 -28.16 11.58 20.28
N GLN A 235 -28.12 12.17 21.49
CA GLN A 235 -28.05 13.61 21.68
C GLN A 235 -26.61 14.16 21.70
N ASN A 236 -25.62 13.33 22.08
CA ASN A 236 -24.28 13.80 22.42
C ASN A 236 -23.16 13.22 21.54
N ILE A 237 -23.42 12.14 20.79
CA ILE A 237 -22.40 11.39 20.04
C ILE A 237 -22.74 11.32 18.55
N ASP A 238 -21.81 11.75 17.70
CA ASP A 238 -21.82 11.33 16.30
C ASP A 238 -21.35 9.87 16.25
N GLN A 239 -22.32 8.96 16.20
CA GLN A 239 -22.08 7.54 16.33
C GLN A 239 -21.24 6.97 15.16
N SER A 240 -21.46 7.49 13.96
CA SER A 240 -20.74 7.08 12.74
C SER A 240 -19.27 7.54 12.81
N ASP A 241 -19.02 8.81 13.16
CA ASP A 241 -17.66 9.35 13.26
C ASP A 241 -16.88 8.69 14.42
N LEU A 242 -17.52 8.47 15.58
CA LEU A 242 -16.87 7.78 16.69
C LEU A 242 -16.48 6.33 16.33
N ASN A 243 -17.40 5.57 15.72
CA ASN A 243 -17.13 4.21 15.26
C ASN A 243 -15.97 4.16 14.27
N TRP A 244 -16.00 5.04 13.27
CA TRP A 244 -14.94 5.15 12.27
C TRP A 244 -13.58 5.43 12.89
N ARG A 245 -13.50 6.39 13.82
CA ARG A 245 -12.24 6.73 14.49
C ARG A 245 -11.72 5.63 15.41
N LEU A 246 -12.60 4.91 16.09
CA LEU A 246 -12.22 3.74 16.88
C LEU A 246 -11.68 2.62 15.99
N TYR A 247 -12.28 2.41 14.81
CA TYR A 247 -11.76 1.46 13.81
C TYR A 247 -10.40 1.91 13.25
N GLU A 248 -10.22 3.17 12.86
CA GLU A 248 -8.92 3.69 12.42
C GLU A 248 -7.86 3.57 13.53
N MET A 249 -8.23 3.86 14.76
CA MET A 249 -7.34 3.73 15.91
C MET A 249 -6.94 2.26 16.13
N ALA A 250 -7.90 1.31 16.12
CA ALA A 250 -7.62 -0.12 16.18
C ALA A 250 -6.65 -0.56 15.08
N SER A 251 -6.89 -0.08 13.85
CA SER A 251 -6.07 -0.38 12.67
C SER A 251 -4.64 0.16 12.79
N SER A 252 -4.46 1.33 13.39
CA SER A 252 -3.17 2.03 13.48
C SER A 252 -2.19 1.43 14.50
N ILE A 253 -2.70 0.77 15.56
CA ILE A 253 -1.88 0.22 16.68
C ILE A 253 -0.78 -0.70 16.18
N GLN A 254 -1.06 -1.52 15.14
CA GLN A 254 -0.07 -2.44 14.57
C GLN A 254 1.22 -1.76 14.08
N GLY A 255 1.15 -0.46 13.79
CA GLY A 255 2.28 0.37 13.37
C GLY A 255 3.07 1.01 14.51
N THR A 256 2.63 0.90 15.77
CA THR A 256 3.18 1.61 16.93
C THR A 256 3.89 0.68 17.92
N GLU A 257 4.45 1.23 19.00
CA GLU A 257 5.08 0.43 20.06
C GLU A 257 4.06 -0.22 21.03
N LEU A 258 2.77 0.11 20.87
CA LEU A 258 1.68 -0.55 21.58
C LEU A 258 1.21 -1.84 20.91
N ARG A 259 1.74 -2.17 19.71
CA ARG A 259 1.42 -3.45 19.05
C ARG A 259 1.72 -4.64 19.98
N GLY A 260 0.77 -5.55 20.09
CA GLY A 260 0.86 -6.71 20.99
C GLY A 260 0.67 -6.39 22.49
N LYS A 261 0.50 -5.12 22.86
CA LYS A 261 0.23 -4.67 24.25
C LYS A 261 -1.18 -4.15 24.44
N VAL A 262 -1.71 -3.46 23.44
CA VAL A 262 -3.05 -2.88 23.43
C VAL A 262 -3.76 -3.30 22.15
N SER A 263 -5.03 -3.62 22.25
CA SER A 263 -5.90 -3.89 21.10
C SER A 263 -7.26 -3.22 21.32
N LEU A 264 -7.82 -2.69 20.24
CA LEU A 264 -9.22 -2.26 20.16
C LEU A 264 -10.04 -3.14 19.21
N TYR A 265 -9.44 -4.17 18.62
CA TYR A 265 -10.15 -5.10 17.74
C TYR A 265 -11.21 -5.89 18.50
N ASP A 266 -11.04 -6.09 19.80
CA ASP A 266 -12.00 -6.73 20.69
C ASP A 266 -13.31 -5.94 20.93
N LEU A 267 -13.35 -4.70 20.46
CA LEU A 267 -14.55 -3.88 20.41
C LEU A 267 -15.47 -4.24 19.26
N PHE A 268 -14.94 -4.84 18.20
CA PHE A 268 -15.63 -5.13 16.94
C PHE A 268 -15.83 -6.63 16.74
N THR A 269 -16.93 -7.02 16.09
CA THR A 269 -17.07 -8.35 15.50
C THR A 269 -16.27 -8.42 14.17
N GLU A 270 -16.02 -9.64 13.67
CA GLU A 270 -15.41 -9.85 12.35
C GLU A 270 -16.21 -9.16 11.25
N GLU A 271 -17.55 -9.24 11.32
CA GLU A 271 -18.45 -8.59 10.37
C GLU A 271 -18.34 -7.06 10.43
N GLU A 272 -18.31 -6.46 11.61
CA GLU A 272 -18.17 -5.01 11.77
C GLU A 272 -16.81 -4.50 11.25
N LEU A 273 -15.73 -5.26 11.44
CA LEU A 273 -14.43 -4.96 10.85
C LEU A 273 -14.48 -5.03 9.32
N TYR A 274 -15.14 -6.06 8.80
CA TYR A 274 -15.33 -6.21 7.35
C TYR A 274 -16.15 -5.03 6.76
N GLN A 275 -17.26 -4.65 7.42
CA GLN A 275 -18.09 -3.52 6.97
C GLN A 275 -17.35 -2.18 7.02
N ASN A 276 -16.54 -1.93 8.06
CA ASN A 276 -15.68 -0.74 8.12
C ASN A 276 -14.62 -0.76 7.01
N TRP A 277 -13.98 -1.91 6.80
CA TRP A 277 -13.00 -2.08 5.74
C TRP A 277 -13.61 -1.87 4.34
N LEU A 278 -14.82 -2.37 4.07
CA LEU A 278 -15.51 -2.16 2.79
C LEU A 278 -15.63 -0.67 2.45
N GLN A 279 -15.98 0.16 3.45
CA GLN A 279 -16.09 1.61 3.28
C GLN A 279 -14.73 2.26 2.99
N SER A 280 -13.65 1.81 3.67
CA SER A 280 -12.29 2.25 3.40
C SER A 280 -11.84 1.88 2.00
N ASN A 281 -12.01 0.61 1.63
CA ASN A 281 -11.60 0.05 0.34
C ASN A 281 -12.28 0.76 -0.83
N LEU A 282 -13.62 0.97 -0.74
CA LEU A 282 -14.35 1.81 -1.69
C LEU A 282 -13.75 3.21 -1.77
N GLY A 283 -13.50 3.84 -0.61
CA GLY A 283 -12.94 5.18 -0.53
C GLY A 283 -11.60 5.31 -1.27
N TRP A 284 -10.73 4.31 -1.14
CA TRP A 284 -9.45 4.23 -1.83
C TRP A 284 -9.62 4.03 -3.33
N GLN A 285 -10.42 3.04 -3.75
CA GLN A 285 -10.67 2.74 -5.15
C GLN A 285 -11.25 3.94 -5.90
N VAL A 286 -12.29 4.57 -5.35
CA VAL A 286 -12.97 5.70 -5.99
C VAL A 286 -12.07 6.95 -6.04
N SER A 287 -11.13 7.10 -5.11
CA SER A 287 -10.28 8.29 -5.05
C SER A 287 -8.99 8.17 -5.86
N TYR A 288 -8.48 6.95 -6.09
CA TYR A 288 -7.15 6.71 -6.66
C TYR A 288 -7.12 5.63 -7.73
N GLY A 289 -8.16 4.79 -7.82
CA GLY A 289 -8.30 3.76 -8.83
C GLY A 289 -8.96 4.25 -10.12
N ASN A 290 -9.18 3.31 -11.04
CA ASN A 290 -9.94 3.53 -12.26
C ASN A 290 -11.44 3.45 -11.94
N SER A 291 -12.05 4.59 -11.63
CA SER A 291 -13.43 4.68 -11.14
C SER A 291 -14.30 5.60 -11.99
N PRO A 292 -15.48 5.15 -12.43
CA PRO A 292 -16.42 5.99 -13.16
C PRO A 292 -16.94 7.17 -12.32
N TYR A 293 -16.93 7.07 -11.01
CA TYR A 293 -17.35 8.11 -10.07
C TYR A 293 -16.39 9.31 -10.00
N THR A 294 -15.19 9.15 -10.53
CA THR A 294 -14.17 10.20 -10.70
C THR A 294 -13.66 10.27 -12.14
N GLY A 295 -14.48 9.83 -13.10
CA GLY A 295 -14.25 9.98 -14.52
C GLY A 295 -13.16 9.07 -15.11
N ASN A 296 -12.79 7.99 -14.44
CA ASN A 296 -11.78 7.01 -14.88
C ASN A 296 -10.37 7.59 -15.11
N VAL A 297 -10.05 8.73 -14.48
CA VAL A 297 -8.80 9.46 -14.77
C VAL A 297 -7.83 9.59 -13.59
N GLN A 298 -8.23 9.16 -12.40
CA GLN A 298 -7.38 9.30 -11.20
C GLN A 298 -6.01 8.61 -11.31
N PRO A 299 -5.84 7.45 -11.97
CA PRO A 299 -4.54 6.83 -12.19
C PRO A 299 -3.54 7.75 -12.91
N PHE A 300 -4.02 8.64 -13.79
CA PHE A 300 -3.17 9.59 -14.51
C PHE A 300 -2.56 10.69 -13.63
N SER A 301 -2.94 10.77 -12.36
CA SER A 301 -2.20 11.61 -11.40
C SER A 301 -0.71 11.21 -11.31
N GLN A 302 -0.36 10.00 -11.73
CA GLN A 302 1.02 9.50 -11.73
C GLN A 302 1.69 9.49 -13.11
N ARG A 303 1.15 10.20 -14.10
CA ARG A 303 1.72 10.28 -15.44
C ARG A 303 3.15 10.83 -15.48
N ASN A 304 3.45 11.84 -14.64
CA ASN A 304 4.80 12.41 -14.57
C ASN A 304 5.77 11.45 -13.89
N LEU A 305 5.35 10.76 -12.82
CA LEU A 305 6.16 9.75 -12.16
C LEU A 305 6.47 8.58 -13.09
N LEU A 306 5.48 8.09 -13.84
CA LEU A 306 5.70 7.02 -14.82
C LEU A 306 6.66 7.47 -15.94
N MET A 307 6.54 8.71 -16.42
CA MET A 307 7.46 9.26 -17.41
C MET A 307 8.88 9.36 -16.85
N ASP A 308 9.07 9.88 -15.62
CA ASP A 308 10.37 9.93 -14.95
C ASP A 308 11.01 8.55 -14.78
N ILE A 309 10.20 7.52 -14.44
CA ILE A 309 10.69 6.14 -14.34
C ILE A 309 11.21 5.65 -15.71
N ILE A 310 10.49 5.92 -16.80
CA ILE A 310 10.86 5.51 -18.15
C ILE A 310 12.14 6.23 -18.62
N GLU A 311 12.19 7.55 -18.51
CA GLU A 311 13.32 8.37 -18.98
C GLU A 311 14.59 8.06 -18.19
N LYS A 312 14.46 7.88 -16.87
CA LYS A 312 15.58 7.48 -16.02
C LYS A 312 16.06 6.06 -16.36
N ALA A 313 15.16 5.14 -16.63
CA ALA A 313 15.51 3.78 -17.05
C ALA A 313 16.26 3.80 -18.40
N ASP A 314 15.79 4.53 -19.41
CA ASP A 314 16.49 4.68 -20.69
C ASP A 314 17.92 5.19 -20.51
N SER A 315 18.09 6.20 -19.66
CA SER A 315 19.41 6.76 -19.36
C SER A 315 20.31 5.76 -18.65
N CYS A 316 19.77 5.02 -17.68
CA CYS A 316 20.51 4.02 -16.91
C CYS A 316 20.86 2.77 -17.74
N ILE A 317 20.00 2.35 -18.66
CA ILE A 317 20.26 1.21 -19.57
C ILE A 317 21.53 1.46 -20.42
N ALA A 318 21.84 2.70 -20.76
CA ALA A 318 23.05 3.04 -21.51
C ALA A 318 24.34 2.96 -20.68
N LEU A 319 24.25 2.86 -19.36
CA LEU A 319 25.41 2.84 -18.46
C LEU A 319 25.86 1.41 -18.13
N PRO A 320 27.17 1.18 -17.92
CA PRO A 320 27.69 -0.14 -17.54
C PRO A 320 27.28 -0.55 -16.11
N HIS A 321 27.24 0.40 -15.14
CA HIS A 321 26.92 0.16 -13.72
C HIS A 321 26.02 1.30 -13.18
N PRO A 322 24.76 1.37 -13.61
CA PRO A 322 23.87 2.46 -13.21
C PRO A 322 23.45 2.44 -11.74
N GLY A 323 23.48 1.25 -11.08
CA GLY A 323 23.06 1.08 -9.69
C GLY A 323 21.55 1.17 -9.50
N ALA A 324 21.06 2.09 -8.66
CA ALA A 324 19.62 2.20 -8.37
C ALA A 324 19.12 3.64 -8.28
N THR A 325 17.86 3.83 -8.68
CA THR A 325 17.11 5.07 -8.47
C THR A 325 15.96 4.79 -7.48
N LEU A 326 16.00 5.45 -6.33
CA LEU A 326 15.08 5.23 -5.21
C LEU A 326 14.22 6.46 -4.98
N ARG A 327 12.90 6.26 -4.83
CA ARG A 327 11.94 7.33 -4.58
C ARG A 327 11.10 6.99 -3.36
N TYR A 328 10.91 7.97 -2.45
CA TYR A 328 10.19 7.79 -1.19
C TYR A 328 9.07 8.82 -1.07
N GLY A 329 7.84 8.35 -0.93
CA GLY A 329 6.66 9.22 -0.90
C GLY A 329 5.46 8.57 -0.19
N HIS A 330 4.33 8.46 -0.90
CA HIS A 330 3.03 8.21 -0.30
C HIS A 330 2.27 7.07 -0.98
N ASP A 331 1.30 6.50 -0.24
CA ASP A 331 0.27 5.59 -0.75
C ASP A 331 -0.54 6.23 -1.89
N THR A 332 -0.82 7.53 -1.79
CA THR A 332 -1.53 8.32 -2.81
C THR A 332 -0.77 8.43 -4.14
N MET A 333 0.47 7.96 -4.19
CA MET A 333 1.26 7.83 -5.43
C MET A 333 1.35 6.37 -5.87
N VAL A 334 1.64 5.45 -4.94
CA VAL A 334 1.76 4.02 -5.25
C VAL A 334 0.45 3.45 -5.79
N THR A 335 -0.70 3.79 -5.16
CA THR A 335 -2.01 3.27 -5.56
C THR A 335 -2.37 3.64 -7.00
N PRO A 336 -2.42 4.93 -7.38
CA PRO A 336 -2.76 5.28 -8.75
C PRO A 336 -1.69 4.84 -9.78
N LEU A 337 -0.41 4.72 -9.42
CA LEU A 337 0.61 4.16 -10.31
C LEU A 337 0.37 2.65 -10.55
N THR A 338 0.01 1.90 -9.50
CA THR A 338 -0.38 0.49 -9.60
C THR A 338 -1.58 0.32 -10.54
N CYS A 339 -2.59 1.19 -10.40
CA CYS A 339 -3.78 1.19 -11.27
C CYS A 339 -3.45 1.67 -12.70
N LEU A 340 -2.60 2.66 -12.90
CA LEU A 340 -2.18 3.16 -14.22
C LEU A 340 -1.48 2.08 -15.02
N LEU A 341 -0.60 1.31 -14.37
CA LEU A 341 0.12 0.19 -14.95
C LEU A 341 -0.74 -1.08 -15.05
N ASP A 342 -1.92 -1.09 -14.47
CA ASP A 342 -2.80 -2.27 -14.39
C ASP A 342 -2.09 -3.50 -13.80
N LEU A 343 -1.29 -3.28 -12.75
CA LEU A 343 -0.61 -4.38 -12.07
C LEU A 343 -1.63 -5.30 -11.40
N ASN A 344 -1.52 -6.60 -11.66
CA ASN A 344 -2.40 -7.64 -11.11
C ASN A 344 -3.90 -7.39 -11.39
N GLY A 345 -4.27 -6.64 -12.44
CA GLY A 345 -5.64 -6.30 -12.79
C GLY A 345 -6.23 -5.14 -11.95
N TYR A 346 -5.42 -4.43 -11.15
CA TYR A 346 -5.91 -3.32 -10.33
C TYR A 346 -6.28 -2.06 -11.12
N GLY A 347 -6.00 -2.01 -12.43
CA GLY A 347 -6.38 -0.92 -13.32
C GLY A 347 -7.76 -1.10 -13.97
N GLU A 348 -8.46 -2.19 -13.73
CA GLU A 348 -9.79 -2.44 -14.30
C GLU A 348 -10.85 -1.47 -13.76
N GLU A 349 -11.80 -1.08 -14.64
CA GLU A 349 -12.96 -0.28 -14.24
C GLU A 349 -13.98 -1.16 -13.52
N ILE A 350 -14.33 -0.79 -12.27
CA ILE A 350 -15.36 -1.47 -11.50
C ILE A 350 -16.54 -0.50 -11.30
N ARG A 351 -17.65 -0.78 -11.97
CA ARG A 351 -18.85 0.09 -11.97
C ARG A 351 -19.74 -0.12 -10.77
N ASP A 352 -19.82 -1.35 -10.28
CA ASP A 352 -20.67 -1.69 -9.15
C ASP A 352 -19.86 -1.58 -7.85
N PRO A 353 -20.21 -0.65 -6.92
CA PRO A 353 -19.50 -0.47 -5.66
C PRO A 353 -19.44 -1.76 -4.81
N GLU A 354 -20.47 -2.62 -4.89
CA GLU A 354 -20.54 -3.87 -4.15
C GLU A 354 -19.53 -4.92 -4.65
N ARG A 355 -19.06 -4.79 -5.89
CA ARG A 355 -18.09 -5.70 -6.49
C ARG A 355 -16.64 -5.28 -6.28
N ILE A 356 -16.38 -4.07 -5.78
CA ILE A 356 -15.01 -3.58 -5.56
C ILE A 356 -14.24 -4.55 -4.67
N ALA A 357 -14.83 -4.98 -3.56
CA ALA A 357 -14.19 -5.88 -2.59
C ALA A 357 -13.96 -7.32 -3.08
N SER A 358 -14.37 -7.66 -4.31
CA SER A 358 -14.06 -8.96 -4.93
C SER A 358 -12.86 -8.93 -5.87
N GLN A 359 -12.36 -7.74 -6.23
CA GLN A 359 -11.34 -7.57 -7.27
C GLN A 359 -10.24 -6.56 -6.88
N TRP A 360 -10.51 -5.66 -5.95
CA TRP A 360 -9.61 -4.58 -5.59
C TRP A 360 -9.46 -4.50 -4.06
N PHE A 361 -8.21 -4.51 -3.55
CA PHE A 361 -7.90 -4.68 -2.13
C PHE A 361 -6.86 -3.67 -1.69
N ASP A 362 -7.28 -2.61 -0.98
CA ASP A 362 -6.39 -1.56 -0.50
C ASP A 362 -5.26 -2.11 0.40
N TYR A 363 -5.56 -3.05 1.29
CA TYR A 363 -4.57 -3.64 2.19
C TYR A 363 -3.46 -4.45 1.48
N LYS A 364 -3.65 -4.84 0.20
CA LYS A 364 -2.62 -5.48 -0.64
C LYS A 364 -1.82 -4.48 -1.46
N ILE A 365 -2.44 -3.32 -1.79
CA ILE A 365 -1.83 -2.28 -2.62
C ILE A 365 -1.13 -1.22 -1.76
N THR A 366 -1.76 -0.83 -0.64
CA THR A 366 -1.37 0.33 0.15
C THR A 366 -0.92 0.05 1.58
N PRO A 367 -0.37 -1.11 1.95
CA PRO A 367 0.15 -1.26 3.32
C PRO A 367 1.20 -0.18 3.61
N MET A 368 1.46 0.10 4.88
CA MET A 368 2.58 0.95 5.30
C MET A 368 3.87 0.41 4.69
N ALA A 369 4.73 1.27 4.15
CA ALA A 369 5.95 0.92 3.41
C ALA A 369 5.72 0.09 2.12
N THR A 370 4.49 0.09 1.57
CA THR A 370 4.26 -0.47 0.22
C THR A 370 5.24 0.12 -0.77
N ASN A 371 5.69 -0.68 -1.73
CA ASN A 371 6.66 -0.24 -2.72
C ASN A 371 6.47 -0.93 -4.07
N LEU A 372 6.88 -0.23 -5.11
CA LEU A 372 7.04 -0.73 -6.47
C LEU A 372 8.52 -0.79 -6.80
N GLN A 373 8.97 -1.90 -7.34
CA GLN A 373 10.34 -2.06 -7.81
C GLN A 373 10.32 -2.55 -9.26
N PHE A 374 11.05 -1.87 -10.12
CA PHE A 374 11.31 -2.25 -11.50
C PHE A 374 12.76 -2.71 -11.56
N VAL A 375 12.96 -4.02 -11.68
CA VAL A 375 14.29 -4.64 -11.69
C VAL A 375 14.66 -4.98 -13.12
N PHE A 376 15.75 -4.41 -13.60
CA PHE A 376 16.22 -4.55 -14.96
C PHE A 376 17.33 -5.57 -15.06
N TYR A 377 17.22 -6.47 -16.04
CA TYR A 377 18.16 -7.55 -16.31
C TYR A 377 18.73 -7.40 -17.71
N ARG A 378 20.01 -7.73 -17.86
CA ARG A 378 20.70 -7.65 -19.16
C ARG A 378 21.44 -8.94 -19.44
N ASN A 379 21.44 -9.36 -20.71
CA ASN A 379 22.27 -10.45 -21.21
C ASN A 379 23.52 -9.94 -21.95
N LYS A 380 24.38 -10.84 -22.42
CA LYS A 380 25.60 -10.50 -23.16
C LYS A 380 25.35 -9.85 -24.52
N ALA A 381 24.16 -10.01 -25.09
CA ALA A 381 23.76 -9.38 -26.34
C ALA A 381 23.13 -7.99 -26.14
N ASN A 382 23.16 -7.46 -24.90
CA ASN A 382 22.51 -6.22 -24.49
C ASN A 382 20.97 -6.21 -24.61
N ASP A 383 20.34 -7.38 -24.71
CA ASP A 383 18.90 -7.45 -24.58
C ASP A 383 18.50 -7.22 -23.11
N VAL A 384 17.43 -6.43 -22.91
CA VAL A 384 17.01 -5.94 -21.59
C VAL A 384 15.60 -6.42 -21.25
N LEU A 385 15.50 -7.06 -20.10
CA LEU A 385 14.23 -7.46 -19.50
C LEU A 385 13.96 -6.62 -18.25
N VAL A 386 12.69 -6.39 -17.94
CA VAL A 386 12.23 -5.78 -16.69
C VAL A 386 11.29 -6.73 -15.96
N LYS A 387 11.45 -6.83 -14.64
CA LYS A 387 10.52 -7.49 -13.72
C LYS A 387 9.92 -6.44 -12.80
N VAL A 388 8.60 -6.48 -12.61
CA VAL A 388 7.90 -5.53 -11.72
C VAL A 388 7.51 -6.24 -10.44
N LEU A 389 7.81 -5.60 -9.30
CA LEU A 389 7.43 -6.09 -7.97
C LEU A 389 6.50 -5.07 -7.31
N LEU A 390 5.40 -5.56 -6.74
CA LEU A 390 4.54 -4.82 -5.82
C LEU A 390 4.71 -5.41 -4.42
N CYS A 391 5.07 -4.60 -3.44
CA CYS A 391 5.40 -5.08 -2.09
C CYS A 391 6.44 -6.21 -2.11
N GLU A 392 7.46 -6.11 -2.99
CA GLU A 392 8.54 -7.08 -3.17
C GLU A 392 8.12 -8.46 -3.70
N ASP A 393 6.83 -8.67 -4.02
CA ASP A 393 6.32 -9.85 -4.72
C ASP A 393 6.11 -9.55 -6.22
N GLU A 394 6.27 -10.57 -7.09
CA GLU A 394 6.12 -10.43 -8.54
C GLU A 394 4.71 -9.98 -8.90
N ALA A 395 4.62 -8.92 -9.70
CA ALA A 395 3.37 -8.37 -10.23
C ALA A 395 3.25 -8.70 -11.73
N THR A 396 2.02 -9.03 -12.14
CA THR A 396 1.69 -9.28 -13.56
C THR A 396 1.24 -7.99 -14.24
N LEU A 397 1.48 -7.91 -15.53
CA LEU A 397 1.05 -6.83 -16.44
C LEU A 397 0.22 -7.44 -17.58
N PRO A 398 -0.75 -6.70 -18.15
CA PRO A 398 -1.51 -7.16 -19.32
C PRO A 398 -0.71 -7.03 -20.62
N ILE A 399 0.55 -7.45 -20.60
CA ILE A 399 1.50 -7.48 -21.72
C ILE A 399 1.86 -8.94 -21.99
N LYS A 400 1.83 -9.36 -23.24
CA LYS A 400 2.31 -10.69 -23.60
C LYS A 400 3.81 -10.78 -23.36
N SER A 401 4.24 -11.84 -22.72
CA SER A 401 5.65 -12.16 -22.51
C SER A 401 5.93 -13.62 -22.90
N ASP A 402 7.07 -13.86 -23.49
CA ASP A 402 7.63 -15.20 -23.76
C ASP A 402 8.52 -15.70 -22.59
N VAL A 403 8.74 -14.86 -21.57
CA VAL A 403 9.62 -15.13 -20.42
C VAL A 403 8.99 -14.71 -19.08
N GLU A 404 7.68 -14.87 -18.91
CA GLU A 404 6.99 -14.49 -17.66
C GLU A 404 7.73 -14.98 -16.40
N PRO A 405 7.81 -14.14 -15.35
CA PRO A 405 7.23 -12.82 -15.10
C PRO A 405 8.15 -11.65 -15.52
N TYR A 406 8.95 -11.82 -16.54
CA TYR A 406 9.81 -10.80 -17.14
C TYR A 406 9.15 -10.26 -18.43
N TYR A 407 9.44 -9.01 -18.76
CA TYR A 407 8.94 -8.33 -19.94
C TYR A 407 10.11 -7.70 -20.69
N HIS A 408 10.16 -7.80 -22.02
CA HIS A 408 11.15 -7.06 -22.79
C HIS A 408 10.97 -5.56 -22.57
N TRP A 409 12.07 -4.83 -22.34
CA TRP A 409 12.02 -3.41 -22.01
C TRP A 409 11.26 -2.59 -23.04
N ASN A 410 11.48 -2.87 -24.35
CA ASN A 410 10.80 -2.13 -25.40
C ASN A 410 9.29 -2.31 -25.37
N ASP A 411 8.79 -3.52 -25.07
CA ASP A 411 7.36 -3.82 -24.98
C ASP A 411 6.75 -3.18 -23.76
N PHE A 412 7.43 -3.26 -22.61
CA PHE A 412 7.02 -2.58 -21.38
C PHE A 412 6.96 -1.06 -21.58
N LYS A 413 8.00 -0.47 -22.17
CA LYS A 413 8.05 0.96 -22.45
C LYS A 413 6.94 1.39 -23.41
N ALA A 414 6.74 0.64 -24.50
CA ALA A 414 5.67 0.91 -25.47
C ALA A 414 4.28 0.86 -24.80
N TYR A 415 4.04 -0.12 -23.94
CA TYR A 415 2.82 -0.22 -23.14
C TYR A 415 2.62 0.99 -22.23
N CYS A 416 3.63 1.41 -21.47
CA CYS A 416 3.55 2.57 -20.60
C CYS A 416 3.25 3.86 -21.37
N LEU A 417 3.94 4.07 -22.50
CA LEU A 417 3.72 5.25 -23.33
C LEU A 417 2.31 5.26 -23.95
N GLU A 418 1.77 4.11 -24.33
CA GLU A 418 0.41 4.00 -24.85
C GLU A 418 -0.63 4.32 -23.75
N LYS A 419 -0.42 3.82 -22.53
CA LYS A 419 -1.26 4.19 -21.37
C LYS A 419 -1.28 5.72 -21.17
N LEU A 420 -0.13 6.36 -21.22
CA LEU A 420 -0.03 7.83 -21.03
C LEU A 420 -0.79 8.64 -22.09
N LYS A 421 -0.92 8.15 -23.33
CA LYS A 421 -1.75 8.79 -24.36
C LYS A 421 -3.26 8.78 -24.03
N GLY A 422 -3.70 7.89 -23.15
CA GLY A 422 -5.08 7.80 -22.71
C GLY A 422 -5.55 9.02 -21.87
N TYR A 423 -4.63 9.84 -21.35
CA TYR A 423 -4.98 11.03 -20.60
C TYR A 423 -5.47 12.15 -21.53
N LYS A 424 -6.79 12.35 -21.53
CA LYS A 424 -7.43 13.48 -22.22
C LYS A 424 -7.97 14.42 -21.14
N LYS A 425 -7.47 15.66 -21.13
CA LYS A 425 -7.94 16.73 -20.27
C LYS A 425 -9.25 17.27 -20.76
#